data_607696aa8c4bfd7af225bb61296ee3eb
#
_entry.id   607696aa8c4bfd7af225bb61296ee3eb
#
_cell.length_a   1.000
_cell.length_b   1.000
_cell.length_c   1.000
_cell.angle_alpha   90.00
_cell.angle_beta   90.00
_cell.angle_gamma   90.00
#
_symmetry.space_group_name_H-M   'P 1'
#
loop_
_entity.id
_entity.type
_entity.pdbx_description
1 polymer ?
#
loop_
_entity_poly.entity_id
_entity_poly.type
_entity_poly.pdbx_seq_one_letter_code
_entity_poly.pdbx_strand_id
1 'polypeptide(L)'
;MIYRAIRKLKAVLYHAIVEPDIKRSFAECGKASHIDPGGDFFPLSNIHVGNHASIGVNARFWTTRAKIYIEDFALFGPGVTIITGDHRKDIIGKHIIELTDADKTAEDDQDVVIGRGAWIGAGAIILKGVHIGADAIVAAGSVVTKDVAPYTIVGGAPAHFIKNRFSEDQLERHIQTTEGDDSPLLVSAKGGDSIAR
;
A
#
# COMPACT_ATOMS: atom_id res chain seq x y z
N MET A 1 -32.15 -18.15 2.42
CA MET A 1 -31.47 -18.73 3.60
C MET A 1 -30.17 -19.42 3.25
N ILE A 2 -30.12 -20.33 2.29
CA ILE A 2 -28.94 -21.15 1.92
C ILE A 2 -27.72 -20.28 1.54
N TYR A 3 -27.89 -19.24 0.70
CA TYR A 3 -26.77 -18.36 0.31
C TYR A 3 -26.08 -17.72 1.51
N ARG A 4 -26.86 -17.21 2.48
CA ARG A 4 -26.29 -16.59 3.71
C ARG A 4 -25.54 -17.62 4.58
N ALA A 5 -26.04 -18.86 4.66
CA ALA A 5 -25.40 -19.93 5.41
C ALA A 5 -24.06 -20.34 4.78
N ILE A 6 -24.06 -20.53 3.45
CA ILE A 6 -22.84 -20.87 2.69
C ILE A 6 -21.79 -19.76 2.83
N ARG A 7 -22.22 -18.50 2.71
CA ARG A 7 -21.31 -17.34 2.85
C ARG A 7 -20.69 -17.25 4.25
N LYS A 8 -21.50 -17.48 5.29
CA LYS A 8 -20.99 -17.52 6.67
C LYS A 8 -20.00 -18.67 6.88
N LEU A 9 -20.30 -19.86 6.37
CA LEU A 9 -19.41 -21.02 6.48
C LEU A 9 -18.08 -20.75 5.77
N LYS A 10 -18.12 -20.23 4.54
CA LYS A 10 -16.91 -19.84 3.80
C LYS A 10 -16.07 -18.82 4.57
N ALA A 11 -16.69 -17.81 5.16
CA ALA A 11 -15.99 -16.80 5.97
C ALA A 11 -15.33 -17.44 7.20
N VAL A 12 -16.05 -18.28 7.94
CA VAL A 12 -15.48 -18.99 9.11
C VAL A 12 -14.29 -19.85 8.72
N LEU A 13 -14.40 -20.65 7.66
CA LEU A 13 -13.30 -21.49 7.17
C LEU A 13 -12.10 -20.65 6.70
N TYR A 14 -12.35 -19.53 6.02
CA TYR A 14 -11.30 -18.64 5.58
C TYR A 14 -10.51 -18.07 6.78
N HIS A 15 -11.20 -17.47 7.73
CA HIS A 15 -10.54 -16.85 8.90
C HIS A 15 -9.91 -17.86 9.85
N ALA A 16 -10.43 -19.09 9.91
CA ALA A 16 -9.86 -20.14 10.75
C ALA A 16 -8.65 -20.86 10.14
N ILE A 17 -8.58 -20.97 8.83
CA ILE A 17 -7.59 -21.82 8.14
C ILE A 17 -6.74 -21.01 7.16
N VAL A 18 -7.36 -20.29 6.20
CA VAL A 18 -6.66 -19.68 5.07
C VAL A 18 -5.93 -18.41 5.49
N GLU A 19 -6.60 -17.51 6.19
CA GLU A 19 -6.00 -16.24 6.64
C GLU A 19 -4.77 -16.45 7.54
N PRO A 20 -4.79 -17.34 8.56
CA PRO A 20 -3.61 -17.64 9.37
C PRO A 20 -2.44 -18.22 8.56
N ASP A 21 -2.72 -18.99 7.53
CA ASP A 21 -1.71 -19.57 6.65
C ASP A 21 -1.04 -18.50 5.78
N ILE A 22 -1.83 -17.62 5.18
CA ILE A 22 -1.33 -16.45 4.45
C ILE A 22 -0.43 -15.59 5.35
N LYS A 23 -0.90 -15.25 6.57
CA LYS A 23 -0.14 -14.44 7.52
C LYS A 23 1.20 -15.05 7.91
N ARG A 24 1.26 -16.38 8.07
CA ARG A 24 2.52 -17.11 8.36
C ARG A 24 3.47 -17.13 7.16
N SER A 25 2.93 -17.03 5.95
CA SER A 25 3.69 -17.08 4.71
C SER A 25 4.25 -15.72 4.31
N PHE A 26 3.74 -14.63 4.86
CA PHE A 26 4.33 -13.31 4.69
C PHE A 26 5.71 -13.24 5.37
N ALA A 27 6.58 -12.36 4.89
CA ALA A 27 7.87 -12.10 5.53
C ALA A 27 7.67 -11.67 6.99
N GLU A 28 6.64 -10.87 7.22
CA GLU A 28 6.21 -10.41 8.54
C GLU A 28 4.71 -10.10 8.50
N CYS A 29 3.99 -10.43 9.60
CA CYS A 29 2.61 -10.01 9.77
C CYS A 29 2.33 -9.69 11.24
N GLY A 30 2.06 -8.42 11.51
CA GLY A 30 1.81 -7.88 12.84
C GLY A 30 0.51 -8.38 13.47
N LYS A 31 0.38 -8.10 14.76
CA LYS A 31 -0.78 -8.51 15.56
C LYS A 31 -2.05 -7.76 15.13
N ALA A 32 -3.19 -8.40 15.27
CA ALA A 32 -4.51 -7.83 14.98
C ALA A 32 -4.70 -7.30 13.55
N SER A 33 -3.83 -7.69 12.62
CA SER A 33 -4.03 -7.38 11.20
C SER A 33 -4.98 -8.38 10.56
N HIS A 34 -5.76 -7.93 9.59
CA HIS A 34 -6.76 -8.72 8.89
C HIS A 34 -6.51 -8.75 7.39
N ILE A 35 -6.70 -9.93 6.79
CA ILE A 35 -6.60 -10.12 5.34
C ILE A 35 -7.91 -10.73 4.88
N ASP A 36 -8.65 -9.98 4.09
CA ASP A 36 -9.93 -10.43 3.55
C ASP A 36 -9.75 -11.45 2.39
N PRO A 37 -10.80 -12.25 2.10
CA PRO A 37 -10.75 -13.29 1.07
C PRO A 37 -10.46 -12.77 -0.35
N GLY A 38 -9.90 -13.66 -1.18
CA GLY A 38 -9.71 -13.43 -2.61
C GLY A 38 -8.43 -12.66 -2.95
N GLY A 39 -7.55 -12.48 -1.97
CA GLY A 39 -6.25 -11.88 -2.23
C GLY A 39 -5.35 -12.76 -3.11
N ASP A 40 -4.57 -12.13 -3.98
CA ASP A 40 -3.55 -12.74 -4.83
C ASP A 40 -2.20 -12.09 -4.47
N PHE A 41 -1.36 -12.84 -3.78
CA PHE A 41 -0.11 -12.36 -3.19
C PHE A 41 1.06 -13.20 -3.69
N PHE A 42 2.02 -12.59 -4.40
CA PHE A 42 3.16 -13.35 -4.94
C PHE A 42 4.42 -12.50 -5.11
N PRO A 43 5.59 -13.01 -4.68
CA PRO A 43 5.74 -14.03 -3.64
C PRO A 43 5.39 -13.45 -2.25
N LEU A 44 4.80 -14.27 -1.39
CA LEU A 44 4.37 -13.85 -0.05
C LEU A 44 5.56 -13.42 0.83
N SER A 45 6.73 -14.03 0.63
CA SER A 45 7.97 -13.74 1.39
C SER A 45 8.52 -12.32 1.22
N ASN A 46 7.99 -11.55 0.27
CA ASN A 46 8.40 -10.15 0.04
C ASN A 46 7.41 -9.13 0.64
N ILE A 47 6.40 -9.60 1.37
CA ILE A 47 5.34 -8.75 1.92
C ILE A 47 5.51 -8.66 3.43
N HIS A 48 5.66 -7.43 3.92
CA HIS A 48 5.74 -7.12 5.34
C HIS A 48 4.49 -6.32 5.74
N VAL A 49 3.79 -6.78 6.76
CA VAL A 49 2.56 -6.16 7.25
C VAL A 49 2.72 -5.84 8.74
N GLY A 50 2.49 -4.59 9.12
CA GLY A 50 2.50 -4.11 10.49
C GLY A 50 1.29 -4.55 11.29
N ASN A 51 1.11 -3.94 12.47
CA ASN A 51 0.02 -4.24 13.39
C ASN A 51 -1.27 -3.53 12.96
N HIS A 52 -2.42 -4.12 13.28
CA HIS A 52 -3.74 -3.51 13.06
C HIS A 52 -4.02 -3.08 11.61
N ALA A 53 -3.28 -3.59 10.63
CA ALA A 53 -3.54 -3.33 9.23
C ALA A 53 -4.75 -4.14 8.73
N SER A 54 -5.50 -3.60 7.77
CA SER A 54 -6.65 -4.28 7.17
C SER A 54 -6.54 -4.29 5.66
N ILE A 55 -6.38 -5.47 5.07
CA ILE A 55 -6.27 -5.69 3.63
C ILE A 55 -7.61 -6.19 3.10
N GLY A 56 -8.28 -5.37 2.29
CA GLY A 56 -9.62 -5.65 1.78
C GLY A 56 -9.66 -6.78 0.75
N VAL A 57 -10.88 -7.24 0.46
CA VAL A 57 -11.14 -8.36 -0.45
C VAL A 57 -10.51 -8.16 -1.83
N ASN A 58 -10.03 -9.25 -2.44
CA ASN A 58 -9.46 -9.26 -3.79
C ASN A 58 -8.24 -8.34 -3.98
N ALA A 59 -7.49 -8.04 -2.94
CA ALA A 59 -6.22 -7.33 -3.04
C ALA A 59 -5.22 -8.13 -3.89
N ARG A 60 -4.38 -7.46 -4.69
CA ARG A 60 -3.34 -8.07 -5.52
C ARG A 60 -2.01 -7.42 -5.22
N PHE A 61 -1.10 -8.17 -4.61
CA PHE A 61 0.24 -7.69 -4.29
C PHE A 61 1.25 -8.54 -5.05
N TRP A 62 1.73 -8.00 -6.17
CA TRP A 62 2.68 -8.67 -7.03
C TRP A 62 4.05 -8.04 -6.87
N THR A 63 4.92 -8.81 -6.27
CA THR A 63 6.31 -8.43 -6.09
C THR A 63 7.18 -9.27 -7.02
N THR A 64 8.40 -8.81 -7.25
CA THR A 64 9.43 -9.56 -7.98
C THR A 64 10.65 -9.70 -7.08
N ARG A 65 11.66 -8.85 -7.28
CA ARG A 65 12.85 -8.76 -6.43
C ARG A 65 12.69 -7.73 -5.30
N ALA A 66 11.76 -6.80 -5.46
CA ALA A 66 11.46 -5.77 -4.49
C ALA A 66 10.35 -6.19 -3.53
N LYS A 67 10.14 -5.43 -2.49
CA LYS A 67 9.27 -5.73 -1.36
C LYS A 67 8.10 -4.77 -1.24
N ILE A 68 7.11 -5.17 -0.45
CA ILE A 68 6.03 -4.31 0.00
C ILE A 68 6.11 -4.20 1.51
N TYR A 69 6.15 -2.97 2.02
CA TYR A 69 6.08 -2.66 3.44
C TYR A 69 4.77 -1.95 3.72
N ILE A 70 3.95 -2.53 4.55
CA ILE A 70 2.68 -1.97 5.03
C ILE A 70 2.85 -1.71 6.51
N GLU A 71 2.82 -0.45 6.91
CA GLU A 71 2.97 -0.06 8.30
C GLU A 71 1.68 -0.25 9.10
N ASP A 72 1.75 0.02 10.41
CA ASP A 72 0.65 -0.17 11.34
C ASP A 72 -0.58 0.66 10.94
N PHE A 73 -1.77 0.13 11.24
CA PHE A 73 -3.06 0.80 11.02
C PHE A 73 -3.40 1.13 9.57
N ALA A 74 -2.65 0.66 8.57
CA ALA A 74 -2.99 0.89 7.17
C ALA A 74 -4.31 0.19 6.79
N LEU A 75 -5.15 0.89 6.03
CA LEU A 75 -6.47 0.42 5.61
C LEU A 75 -6.56 0.34 4.08
N PHE A 76 -6.91 -0.84 3.57
CA PHE A 76 -7.07 -1.07 2.14
C PHE A 76 -8.52 -1.37 1.79
N GLY A 77 -9.05 -0.64 0.84
CA GLY A 77 -10.31 -0.97 0.20
C GLY A 77 -10.24 -2.23 -0.68
N PRO A 78 -11.39 -2.72 -1.16
CA PRO A 78 -11.46 -3.86 -2.07
C PRO A 78 -10.65 -3.66 -3.35
N GLY A 79 -9.99 -4.73 -3.82
CA GLY A 79 -9.37 -4.77 -5.14
C GLY A 79 -8.15 -3.86 -5.33
N VAL A 80 -7.51 -3.42 -4.26
CA VAL A 80 -6.25 -2.65 -4.35
C VAL A 80 -5.17 -3.51 -4.97
N THR A 81 -4.40 -2.93 -5.89
CA THR A 81 -3.27 -3.60 -6.53
C THR A 81 -1.97 -2.87 -6.21
N ILE A 82 -0.93 -3.62 -5.80
CA ILE A 82 0.43 -3.11 -5.64
C ILE A 82 1.36 -3.91 -6.55
N ILE A 83 2.19 -3.21 -7.34
CA ILE A 83 3.14 -3.82 -8.27
C ILE A 83 4.51 -3.19 -7.99
N THR A 84 5.49 -4.01 -7.55
CA THR A 84 6.83 -3.51 -7.20
C THR A 84 7.84 -3.66 -8.33
N GLY A 85 7.45 -4.24 -9.46
CA GLY A 85 8.36 -4.51 -10.56
C GLY A 85 7.82 -4.06 -11.92
N ASP A 86 8.75 -3.94 -12.85
CA ASP A 86 8.50 -3.57 -14.24
C ASP A 86 9.33 -4.47 -15.16
N HIS A 87 8.99 -4.52 -16.44
CA HIS A 87 9.85 -5.11 -17.45
C HIS A 87 10.90 -4.11 -17.91
N ARG A 88 12.12 -4.59 -18.19
CA ARG A 88 13.08 -3.78 -18.92
C ARG A 88 12.49 -3.40 -20.28
N LYS A 89 12.67 -2.13 -20.71
CA LYS A 89 11.93 -1.59 -21.87
C LYS A 89 12.76 -0.75 -22.86
N ASP A 90 14.04 -0.53 -22.56
CA ASP A 90 14.90 0.40 -23.29
C ASP A 90 16.06 -0.28 -24.04
N ILE A 91 16.02 -1.61 -24.21
CA ILE A 91 17.03 -2.33 -24.99
C ILE A 91 16.61 -2.35 -26.46
N ILE A 92 17.40 -1.65 -27.28
CA ILE A 92 17.16 -1.53 -28.72
C ILE A 92 17.35 -2.90 -29.41
N GLY A 93 16.45 -3.25 -30.32
CA GLY A 93 16.53 -4.46 -31.14
C GLY A 93 15.99 -5.72 -30.48
N LYS A 94 15.35 -5.61 -29.31
CA LYS A 94 14.64 -6.71 -28.64
C LYS A 94 13.19 -6.33 -28.32
N HIS A 95 12.29 -7.29 -28.41
CA HIS A 95 10.94 -7.13 -27.86
C HIS A 95 10.98 -7.31 -26.33
N ILE A 96 10.06 -6.68 -25.60
CA ILE A 96 10.01 -6.74 -24.13
C ILE A 96 9.93 -8.19 -23.63
N ILE A 97 9.21 -9.06 -24.33
CA ILE A 97 9.04 -10.48 -23.95
C ILE A 97 10.32 -11.30 -24.07
N GLU A 98 11.31 -10.84 -24.83
CA GLU A 98 12.62 -11.51 -24.99
C GLU A 98 13.60 -11.13 -23.87
N LEU A 99 13.23 -10.13 -23.04
CA LEU A 99 14.05 -9.67 -21.95
C LEU A 99 13.78 -10.51 -20.69
N THR A 100 14.83 -10.78 -19.96
CA THR A 100 14.83 -11.63 -18.77
C THR A 100 15.17 -10.81 -17.51
N ASP A 101 15.12 -11.44 -16.35
CA ASP A 101 15.54 -10.82 -15.09
C ASP A 101 17.04 -10.43 -15.10
N ALA A 102 17.87 -11.08 -15.93
CA ALA A 102 19.27 -10.71 -16.07
C ALA A 102 19.46 -9.37 -16.80
N ASP A 103 18.49 -8.94 -17.59
CA ASP A 103 18.51 -7.66 -18.30
C ASP A 103 18.04 -6.48 -17.43
N LYS A 104 17.42 -6.76 -16.26
CA LYS A 104 16.88 -5.75 -15.37
C LYS A 104 17.96 -5.02 -14.57
N THR A 105 17.71 -3.77 -14.28
CA THR A 105 18.47 -2.94 -13.33
C THR A 105 17.75 -2.81 -11.98
N ALA A 106 18.37 -2.12 -11.03
CA ALA A 106 17.76 -1.81 -9.75
C ALA A 106 16.53 -0.89 -9.87
N GLU A 107 16.43 -0.14 -10.98
CA GLU A 107 15.29 0.78 -11.21
C GLU A 107 14.03 0.04 -11.70
N ASP A 108 14.17 -1.18 -12.22
CA ASP A 108 13.03 -1.92 -12.74
C ASP A 108 12.19 -2.56 -11.65
N ASP A 109 12.77 -2.83 -10.48
CA ASP A 109 12.09 -3.37 -9.30
C ASP A 109 12.42 -2.50 -8.08
N GLN A 110 11.43 -1.85 -7.48
CA GLN A 110 11.58 -0.93 -6.36
C GLN A 110 10.53 -1.18 -5.29
N ASP A 111 10.93 -1.09 -4.03
CA ASP A 111 10.06 -1.30 -2.88
C ASP A 111 8.89 -0.30 -2.88
N VAL A 112 7.75 -0.76 -2.39
CA VAL A 112 6.58 0.08 -2.12
C VAL A 112 6.38 0.14 -0.62
N VAL A 113 6.19 1.36 -0.10
CA VAL A 113 5.93 1.61 1.32
C VAL A 113 4.56 2.25 1.47
N ILE A 114 3.74 1.65 2.32
CA ILE A 114 2.44 2.19 2.73
C ILE A 114 2.56 2.62 4.18
N GLY A 115 2.60 3.91 4.42
CA GLY A 115 2.84 4.52 5.72
C GLY A 115 1.70 4.27 6.71
N ARG A 116 2.02 4.45 7.99
CA ARG A 116 1.12 4.23 9.12
C ARG A 116 -0.20 4.98 8.95
N GLY A 117 -1.31 4.30 9.21
CA GLY A 117 -2.64 4.91 9.13
C GLY A 117 -3.10 5.31 7.71
N ALA A 118 -2.33 5.04 6.67
CA ALA A 118 -2.72 5.37 5.29
C ALA A 118 -3.98 4.62 4.87
N TRP A 119 -4.85 5.28 4.14
CA TRP A 119 -6.05 4.69 3.56
C TRP A 119 -5.96 4.61 2.04
N ILE A 120 -5.92 3.40 1.52
CA ILE A 120 -5.88 3.12 0.09
C ILE A 120 -7.30 2.76 -0.38
N GLY A 121 -7.90 3.63 -1.18
CA GLY A 121 -9.26 3.48 -1.69
C GLY A 121 -9.43 2.27 -2.62
N ALA A 122 -10.67 1.80 -2.73
CA ALA A 122 -11.02 0.63 -3.53
C ALA A 122 -10.51 0.72 -4.97
N GLY A 123 -9.90 -0.37 -5.47
CA GLY A 123 -9.42 -0.45 -6.85
C GLY A 123 -8.23 0.45 -7.18
N ALA A 124 -7.59 1.08 -6.20
CA ALA A 124 -6.38 1.85 -6.45
C ALA A 124 -5.22 0.94 -6.87
N ILE A 125 -4.34 1.47 -7.72
CA ILE A 125 -3.13 0.80 -8.20
C ILE A 125 -1.93 1.60 -7.74
N ILE A 126 -1.02 0.96 -7.00
CA ILE A 126 0.22 1.56 -6.52
C ILE A 126 1.37 0.94 -7.30
N LEU A 127 2.18 1.77 -7.96
CA LEU A 127 3.30 1.31 -8.77
C LEU A 127 4.61 1.28 -7.98
N LYS A 128 5.58 0.61 -8.53
CA LYS A 128 6.93 0.44 -7.97
C LYS A 128 7.56 1.75 -7.51
N GLY A 129 8.33 1.69 -6.44
CA GLY A 129 9.08 2.82 -5.88
C GLY A 129 8.25 3.86 -5.15
N VAL A 130 6.93 3.69 -5.07
CA VAL A 130 6.04 4.66 -4.44
C VAL A 130 6.08 4.52 -2.92
N HIS A 131 6.20 5.65 -2.24
CA HIS A 131 6.02 5.79 -0.80
C HIS A 131 4.74 6.59 -0.52
N ILE A 132 3.77 5.96 0.11
CA ILE A 132 2.56 6.62 0.63
C ILE A 132 2.84 7.05 2.07
N GLY A 133 2.82 8.36 2.32
CA GLY A 133 3.10 8.93 3.64
C GLY A 133 2.05 8.56 4.69
N ALA A 134 2.43 8.71 5.96
CA ALA A 134 1.56 8.41 7.10
C ALA A 134 0.22 9.15 6.99
N ASP A 135 -0.86 8.47 7.32
CA ASP A 135 -2.23 9.02 7.34
C ASP A 135 -2.69 9.66 6.01
N ALA A 136 -1.98 9.41 4.91
CA ALA A 136 -2.41 9.85 3.58
C ALA A 136 -3.61 9.04 3.09
N ILE A 137 -4.38 9.61 2.18
CA ILE A 137 -5.54 8.97 1.55
C ILE A 137 -5.34 8.92 0.05
N VAL A 138 -5.40 7.72 -0.51
CA VAL A 138 -5.48 7.50 -1.95
C VAL A 138 -6.95 7.25 -2.31
N ALA A 139 -7.53 8.09 -3.16
CA ALA A 139 -8.92 7.95 -3.59
C ALA A 139 -9.14 6.65 -4.40
N ALA A 140 -10.36 6.14 -4.38
CA ALA A 140 -10.71 4.93 -5.12
C ALA A 140 -10.42 5.05 -6.63
N GLY A 141 -9.95 3.96 -7.25
CA GLY A 141 -9.65 3.89 -8.67
C GLY A 141 -8.42 4.70 -9.12
N SER A 142 -7.62 5.21 -8.20
CA SER A 142 -6.42 5.99 -8.53
C SER A 142 -5.26 5.13 -9.00
N VAL A 143 -4.39 5.68 -9.85
CA VAL A 143 -3.10 5.08 -10.23
C VAL A 143 -1.98 5.94 -9.68
N VAL A 144 -1.33 5.48 -8.62
CA VAL A 144 -0.27 6.21 -7.93
C VAL A 144 1.09 5.85 -8.54
N THR A 145 1.75 6.85 -9.10
CA THR A 145 3.02 6.73 -9.83
C THR A 145 4.16 7.50 -9.18
N LYS A 146 3.87 8.25 -8.11
CA LYS A 146 4.83 9.09 -7.36
C LYS A 146 4.48 9.06 -5.88
N ASP A 147 5.44 9.43 -5.05
CA ASP A 147 5.25 9.54 -3.61
C ASP A 147 4.08 10.45 -3.24
N VAL A 148 3.43 10.08 -2.15
CA VAL A 148 2.31 10.82 -1.56
C VAL A 148 2.74 11.36 -0.21
N ALA A 149 2.65 12.67 -0.03
CA ALA A 149 3.02 13.31 1.23
C ALA A 149 2.09 12.87 2.37
N PRO A 150 2.59 12.79 3.62
CA PRO A 150 1.77 12.49 4.79
C PRO A 150 0.58 13.45 4.91
N TYR A 151 -0.52 12.97 5.46
CA TYR A 151 -1.73 13.74 5.74
C TYR A 151 -2.35 14.43 4.52
N THR A 152 -2.08 13.91 3.31
CA THR A 152 -2.68 14.45 2.07
C THR A 152 -3.69 13.49 1.47
N ILE A 153 -4.55 14.01 0.62
CA ILE A 153 -5.49 13.24 -0.19
C ILE A 153 -5.10 13.41 -1.65
N VAL A 154 -4.87 12.28 -2.32
CA VAL A 154 -4.55 12.22 -3.74
C VAL A 154 -5.60 11.40 -4.50
N GLY A 155 -5.73 11.65 -5.81
CA GLY A 155 -6.64 10.86 -6.65
C GLY A 155 -6.44 11.07 -8.13
N GLY A 156 -7.00 10.18 -8.93
CA GLY A 156 -6.92 10.21 -10.41
C GLY A 156 -5.93 9.20 -10.98
N ALA A 157 -5.80 9.18 -12.31
CA ALA A 157 -4.88 8.34 -13.08
C ALA A 157 -4.15 9.18 -14.15
N PRO A 158 -2.89 9.59 -13.93
CA PRO A 158 -2.11 9.38 -12.70
C PRO A 158 -2.66 10.20 -11.51
N ALA A 159 -2.39 9.73 -10.28
CA ALA A 159 -2.87 10.40 -9.08
C ALA A 159 -2.19 11.75 -8.87
N HIS A 160 -2.98 12.74 -8.49
CA HIS A 160 -2.54 14.11 -8.18
C HIS A 160 -3.06 14.54 -6.81
N PHE A 161 -2.39 15.50 -6.20
CA PHE A 161 -2.83 16.14 -4.97
C PHE A 161 -4.23 16.75 -5.13
N ILE A 162 -5.13 16.46 -4.20
CA ILE A 162 -6.47 17.03 -4.14
C ILE A 162 -6.52 18.09 -3.04
N LYS A 163 -6.14 17.71 -1.80
CA LYS A 163 -6.13 18.59 -0.64
C LYS A 163 -5.37 17.98 0.54
N ASN A 164 -5.08 18.78 1.54
CA ASN A 164 -4.67 18.26 2.85
C ASN A 164 -5.85 17.56 3.53
N ARG A 165 -5.57 16.49 4.28
CA ARG A 165 -6.58 15.75 5.04
C ARG A 165 -7.16 16.59 6.18
N PHE A 166 -6.31 17.37 6.83
CA PHE A 166 -6.60 18.18 8.00
C PHE A 166 -6.24 19.64 7.77
N SER A 167 -6.89 20.58 8.50
CA SER A 167 -6.36 21.93 8.73
C SER A 167 -5.14 21.84 9.67
N GLU A 168 -4.36 22.92 9.78
CA GLU A 168 -3.20 22.96 10.69
C GLU A 168 -3.58 22.61 12.13
N ASP A 169 -4.60 23.26 12.68
CA ASP A 169 -5.08 22.98 14.03
C ASP A 169 -5.61 21.55 14.25
N GLN A 170 -6.19 20.97 13.19
CA GLN A 170 -6.67 19.58 13.23
C GLN A 170 -5.50 18.61 13.19
N LEU A 171 -4.50 18.91 12.39
CA LEU A 171 -3.28 18.09 12.26
C LEU A 171 -2.51 18.05 13.58
N GLU A 172 -2.30 19.20 14.20
CA GLU A 172 -1.62 19.26 15.52
C GLU A 172 -2.36 18.41 16.57
N ARG A 173 -3.68 18.54 16.65
CA ARG A 173 -4.49 17.72 17.58
C ARG A 173 -4.44 16.24 17.24
N HIS A 174 -4.46 15.90 15.96
CA HIS A 174 -4.39 14.51 15.52
C HIS A 174 -3.07 13.88 15.94
N ILE A 175 -1.94 14.53 15.66
CA ILE A 175 -0.61 14.07 16.04
C ILE A 175 -0.50 13.89 17.56
N GLN A 176 -0.91 14.90 18.34
CA GLN A 176 -0.90 14.82 19.82
C GLN A 176 -1.71 13.63 20.36
N THR A 177 -2.81 13.28 19.69
CA THR A 177 -3.71 12.21 20.14
C THR A 177 -3.22 10.82 19.71
N THR A 178 -2.60 10.70 18.53
CA THR A 178 -2.25 9.40 17.93
C THR A 178 -0.81 8.98 18.14
N GLU A 179 0.11 9.93 18.30
CA GLU A 179 1.55 9.65 18.32
C GLU A 179 2.20 9.90 19.69
N GLY A 180 1.57 10.68 20.57
CA GLY A 180 2.18 11.09 21.84
C GLY A 180 3.43 11.96 21.65
N ASP A 181 4.16 12.23 22.74
CA ASP A 181 5.32 13.15 22.76
C ASP A 181 6.59 12.62 22.05
N ASP A 182 6.62 11.36 21.59
CA ASP A 182 7.81 10.69 21.06
C ASP A 182 7.89 10.57 19.52
N SER A 183 7.10 11.34 18.75
CA SER A 183 7.10 11.21 17.29
C SER A 183 8.25 11.96 16.60
N PRO A 184 9.11 11.27 15.81
CA PRO A 184 10.20 11.90 15.05
C PRO A 184 9.75 12.77 13.86
N LEU A 185 8.43 12.87 13.58
CA LEU A 185 7.90 13.39 12.31
C LEU A 185 7.70 14.92 12.27
N LEU A 186 7.88 15.65 13.36
CA LEU A 186 7.73 17.12 13.41
C LEU A 186 8.81 17.91 12.65
N VAL A 187 9.85 17.27 12.12
CA VAL A 187 10.99 17.97 11.52
C VAL A 187 10.81 18.26 10.03
N SER A 188 9.90 17.57 9.33
CA SER A 188 9.79 17.65 7.86
C SER A 188 8.74 18.65 7.33
N ALA A 189 7.82 19.13 8.15
CA ALA A 189 6.72 19.99 7.69
C ALA A 189 7.08 21.50 7.60
N LYS A 190 8.27 21.91 8.09
CA LYS A 190 8.69 23.33 8.08
C LYS A 190 9.58 23.77 6.91
N GLY A 191 9.78 22.91 5.93
CA GLY A 191 10.71 23.14 4.82
C GLY A 191 10.04 23.23 3.45
N GLY A 192 9.01 24.04 3.28
CA GLY A 192 8.31 24.17 2.00
C GLY A 192 7.93 25.61 1.65
N ASP A 193 8.81 26.57 1.90
CA ASP A 193 8.66 27.91 1.31
C ASP A 193 9.58 28.08 0.09
N SER A 194 8.97 28.68 -0.92
CA SER A 194 9.53 29.28 -2.13
C SER A 194 9.90 28.36 -3.30
N ILE A 195 9.00 28.23 -4.24
CA ILE A 195 9.34 28.48 -5.65
C ILE A 195 8.28 29.43 -6.21
N ALA A 196 8.61 30.70 -6.18
CA ALA A 196 8.00 31.72 -7.01
C ALA A 196 8.75 31.75 -8.34
N ARG A 197 7.98 31.88 -9.43
CA ARG A 197 8.22 32.24 -10.84
C ARG A 197 8.26 31.11 -11.81
#